data_83add196101e9d9d41167f54e5aae354
#
_entry.id   83add196101e9d9d41167f54e5aae354
#
_cell.length_a   1.000
_cell.length_b   1.000
_cell.length_c   1.000
_cell.angle_alpha   90.00
_cell.angle_beta   90.00
_cell.angle_gamma   90.00
#
_symmetry.space_group_name_H-M   'P 1'
#
loop_
_entity.id
_entity.type
_entity.pdbx_description
1 polymer ?
#
loop_
_entity_poly.entity_id
_entity_poly.type
_entity_poly.pdbx_seq_one_letter_code
_entity_poly.pdbx_strand_id
1 'polypeptide(L)'
;MSNDYPSGSDIDSSLSNRQDELVRSKYSYRDNLPRLDDSRDPGVLRLLGLVVIFVIVAGIFFFPLLIPYETGGINSELRQQIPLTPKGFATVSDVYDLELEPSLSDSEGPWILTVKLSDTTSDNRNLNLYSYQSNNWVRIGPASLTDDGKFVETKIREIPENVAVLRRTLVKRSLNLIVDRNQMPDVELLQDANIVVFNEASVIEGNDNNLALQLNPNSTISSIDQDFSTSAYIGITAGVDVSGEFRGLLSDDDLVAQHIDQISDLTEKLSADGVYLSYLHIDEDNEIQFTNFVKKLSKNLAEKNRGLVVGVPLPSTTDTGAYNWMELVELTDSLWIEVPQNPAVFYEQLESLFESEQAKGIDLQSISLIIDRSSYHKEQTEIKRIDRYQALGLATTLKVNVGELVVLGNPVNISALNIDPEAGASGFRWDNTSQALSFSFIERRGPQTVWIENQYSLAYKLDFARRFDIGGISINDAVENAAHPDINDLIADFLQNRSIPLKLPYGPYLQPCWQVPQGSIGDITNICWSPGDITPRSINWFPPAQYGLYEIDLIVSDGEVFVSKKLGVRVVDELPDLSAPAPETIPTPTPTPTPTPTPTPTPTPTPTPTPTP
;
A
#
# COMPACT_ATOMS: atom_id res chain seq x y z
N MET A 1 -30.03 22.87 26.66
CA MET A 1 -30.00 23.68 25.43
C MET A 1 -29.61 22.75 24.33
N SER A 2 -30.60 22.36 23.55
CA SER A 2 -30.51 21.36 22.49
C SER A 2 -29.98 22.04 21.24
N ASN A 3 -28.85 21.55 20.68
CA ASN A 3 -28.37 21.97 19.37
C ASN A 3 -28.84 20.94 18.37
N ASP A 4 -29.89 21.30 17.61
CA ASP A 4 -30.32 20.59 16.44
C ASP A 4 -29.33 20.88 15.29
N TYR A 5 -28.63 19.84 14.83
CA TYR A 5 -27.93 19.85 13.54
C TYR A 5 -28.92 19.34 12.46
N PRO A 6 -29.06 20.03 11.32
CA PRO A 6 -29.88 19.52 10.22
C PRO A 6 -29.20 18.31 9.57
N SER A 7 -29.96 17.23 9.43
CA SER A 7 -29.59 16.02 8.68
C SER A 7 -29.40 16.36 7.20
N GLY A 8 -28.18 16.17 6.70
CA GLY A 8 -27.84 16.37 5.30
C GLY A 8 -28.28 15.20 4.43
N SER A 9 -29.48 15.22 3.91
CA SER A 9 -29.96 14.20 2.95
C SER A 9 -30.34 14.74 1.56
N ASP A 10 -30.10 16.04 1.25
CA ASP A 10 -30.56 16.62 -0.02
C ASP A 10 -29.48 17.23 -0.93
N ILE A 11 -28.19 16.91 -0.72
CA ILE A 11 -27.09 17.46 -1.56
C ILE A 11 -26.59 16.48 -2.63
N ASP A 12 -27.03 15.23 -2.62
CA ASP A 12 -26.32 14.13 -3.32
C ASP A 12 -26.72 13.90 -4.79
N SER A 13 -27.80 14.48 -5.30
CA SER A 13 -28.24 14.17 -6.67
C SER A 13 -27.73 15.09 -7.79
N SER A 14 -27.16 16.26 -7.44
CA SER A 14 -26.65 17.21 -8.43
C SER A 14 -25.14 17.17 -8.66
N LEU A 15 -24.38 16.54 -7.75
CA LEU A 15 -22.92 16.44 -7.82
C LEU A 15 -22.44 15.21 -8.62
N SER A 16 -23.22 14.12 -8.65
CA SER A 16 -22.89 12.91 -9.38
C SER A 16 -22.75 13.15 -10.90
N ASN A 17 -23.64 13.96 -11.49
CA ASN A 17 -23.60 14.23 -12.93
C ASN A 17 -22.48 15.18 -13.38
N ARG A 18 -21.86 15.94 -12.46
CA ARG A 18 -20.71 16.79 -12.79
C ARG A 18 -19.37 16.09 -12.68
N GLN A 19 -19.29 15.00 -11.91
CA GLN A 19 -18.04 14.23 -11.76
C GLN A 19 -17.72 13.43 -13.00
N ASP A 20 -18.72 12.87 -13.68
CA ASP A 20 -18.52 12.10 -14.92
C ASP A 20 -18.04 12.96 -16.11
N GLU A 21 -18.43 14.23 -16.16
CA GLU A 21 -17.93 15.17 -17.18
C GLU A 21 -16.49 15.62 -16.93
N LEU A 22 -16.07 15.78 -15.68
CA LEU A 22 -14.71 16.21 -15.31
C LEU A 22 -13.66 15.10 -15.49
N VAL A 23 -14.04 13.84 -15.30
CA VAL A 23 -13.14 12.68 -15.51
C VAL A 23 -12.90 12.46 -17.01
N ARG A 24 -13.88 12.69 -17.89
CA ARG A 24 -13.71 12.56 -19.33
C ARG A 24 -12.86 13.67 -19.97
N SER A 25 -12.77 14.85 -19.35
CA SER A 25 -12.02 15.99 -19.92
C SER A 25 -10.53 16.01 -19.58
N LYS A 26 -10.06 15.23 -18.61
CA LYS A 26 -8.67 15.25 -18.11
C LYS A 26 -7.68 14.33 -18.83
N TYR A 27 -8.15 13.45 -19.72
CA TYR A 27 -7.28 12.60 -20.54
C TYR A 27 -7.16 13.05 -22.01
N SER A 28 -7.40 14.33 -22.30
CA SER A 28 -7.04 14.93 -23.56
C SER A 28 -5.57 15.37 -23.52
N TYR A 29 -4.71 14.55 -24.06
CA TYR A 29 -3.32 14.84 -24.37
C TYR A 29 -3.25 16.03 -25.35
N ARG A 30 -3.14 17.25 -24.84
CA ARG A 30 -2.94 18.46 -25.61
C ARG A 30 -2.11 19.47 -24.85
N ASP A 31 -0.81 19.25 -24.80
CA ASP A 31 0.13 20.33 -24.59
C ASP A 31 1.46 19.94 -25.23
N ASN A 32 1.61 20.29 -26.49
CA ASN A 32 2.88 20.61 -27.15
C ASN A 32 2.63 20.76 -28.67
N LEU A 33 1.84 21.78 -29.04
CA LEU A 33 1.89 22.26 -30.41
C LEU A 33 2.49 23.67 -30.41
N PRO A 34 3.50 23.94 -31.23
CA PRO A 34 4.08 25.27 -31.34
C PRO A 34 3.05 26.29 -31.86
N ARG A 35 2.98 27.46 -31.21
CA ARG A 35 2.19 28.59 -31.68
C ARG A 35 2.61 28.95 -33.10
N LEU A 36 1.72 28.76 -34.05
CA LEU A 36 1.84 29.26 -35.40
C LEU A 36 1.56 30.76 -35.39
N ASP A 37 2.52 31.50 -35.95
CA ASP A 37 2.52 32.94 -36.10
C ASP A 37 1.32 33.43 -36.92
N ASP A 38 0.69 34.51 -36.53
CA ASP A 38 -0.63 35.01 -36.95
C ASP A 38 -0.63 35.74 -38.29
N SER A 39 0.28 35.41 -39.24
CA SER A 39 0.40 36.08 -40.53
C SER A 39 0.14 35.17 -41.74
N ARG A 40 -0.97 34.43 -41.76
CA ARG A 40 -1.34 33.68 -42.98
C ARG A 40 -2.73 34.04 -43.51
N ASP A 41 -2.74 34.31 -44.80
CA ASP A 41 -3.88 34.66 -45.65
C ASP A 41 -5.10 33.78 -45.38
N PRO A 42 -6.30 34.31 -45.06
CA PRO A 42 -7.50 33.56 -44.74
C PRO A 42 -8.00 32.61 -45.86
N GLY A 43 -7.53 32.79 -47.09
CA GLY A 43 -7.83 31.90 -48.20
C GLY A 43 -7.15 30.53 -48.11
N VAL A 44 -5.90 30.48 -47.63
CA VAL A 44 -5.13 29.24 -47.50
C VAL A 44 -5.62 28.41 -46.32
N LEU A 45 -6.05 29.07 -45.22
CA LEU A 45 -6.62 28.38 -44.09
C LEU A 45 -7.96 27.69 -44.40
N ARG A 46 -8.78 28.30 -45.26
CA ARG A 46 -10.04 27.68 -45.72
C ARG A 46 -9.80 26.47 -46.61
N LEU A 47 -8.79 26.53 -47.50
CA LEU A 47 -8.44 25.40 -48.34
C LEU A 47 -7.85 24.24 -47.54
N LEU A 48 -6.97 24.52 -46.58
CA LEU A 48 -6.41 23.52 -45.65
C LEU A 48 -7.50 22.89 -44.76
N GLY A 49 -8.43 23.69 -44.23
CA GLY A 49 -9.57 23.20 -43.47
C GLY A 49 -10.48 22.29 -44.28
N LEU A 50 -10.71 22.61 -45.58
CA LEU A 50 -11.50 21.78 -46.48
C LEU A 50 -10.80 20.46 -46.84
N VAL A 51 -9.50 20.47 -47.01
CA VAL A 51 -8.70 19.25 -47.26
C VAL A 51 -8.66 18.37 -46.01
N VAL A 52 -8.50 18.94 -44.81
CA VAL A 52 -8.55 18.19 -43.54
C VAL A 52 -9.92 17.58 -43.29
N ILE A 53 -11.01 18.34 -43.55
CA ILE A 53 -12.37 17.82 -43.46
C ILE A 53 -12.60 16.71 -44.49
N PHE A 54 -12.12 16.85 -45.72
CA PHE A 54 -12.26 15.83 -46.75
C PHE A 54 -11.46 14.57 -46.43
N VAL A 55 -10.27 14.69 -45.85
CA VAL A 55 -9.46 13.56 -45.38
C VAL A 55 -10.13 12.87 -44.18
N ILE A 56 -10.73 13.63 -43.25
CA ILE A 56 -11.49 13.07 -42.13
C ILE A 56 -12.78 12.38 -42.59
N VAL A 57 -13.54 13.01 -43.49
CA VAL A 57 -14.76 12.44 -44.06
C VAL A 57 -14.48 11.24 -44.96
N ALA A 58 -13.44 11.29 -45.80
CA ALA A 58 -12.98 10.13 -46.57
C ALA A 58 -12.50 9.01 -45.64
N GLY A 59 -11.74 9.36 -44.57
CA GLY A 59 -11.37 8.41 -43.49
C GLY A 59 -12.58 7.74 -42.86
N ILE A 60 -13.63 8.50 -42.52
CA ILE A 60 -14.86 7.96 -41.89
C ILE A 60 -15.66 7.08 -42.85
N PHE A 61 -15.69 7.41 -44.15
CA PHE A 61 -16.50 6.66 -45.15
C PHE A 61 -15.74 5.50 -45.83
N PHE A 62 -14.42 5.58 -45.96
CA PHE A 62 -13.62 4.53 -46.64
C PHE A 62 -12.89 3.61 -45.67
N PHE A 63 -12.63 4.02 -44.42
CA PHE A 63 -11.92 3.22 -43.45
C PHE A 63 -12.71 2.04 -42.86
N PRO A 64 -14.05 2.05 -42.75
CA PRO A 64 -14.76 0.85 -42.25
C PRO A 64 -14.80 -0.32 -43.24
N LEU A 65 -14.44 -0.10 -44.51
CA LEU A 65 -14.51 -1.14 -45.55
C LEU A 65 -13.15 -1.81 -45.89
N LEU A 66 -12.06 -1.38 -45.28
CA LEU A 66 -10.72 -1.81 -45.66
C LEU A 66 -9.75 -1.99 -44.50
N ILE A 67 -10.25 -2.16 -43.29
CA ILE A 67 -9.41 -2.72 -42.25
C ILE A 67 -9.81 -4.20 -42.10
N PRO A 68 -9.10 -5.15 -42.75
CA PRO A 68 -8.77 -6.32 -42.01
C PRO A 68 -8.07 -5.77 -40.77
N TYR A 69 -8.45 -6.20 -39.58
CA TYR A 69 -7.66 -6.02 -38.38
C TYR A 69 -6.33 -6.76 -38.65
N GLU A 70 -5.45 -6.14 -39.41
CA GLU A 70 -4.06 -6.51 -39.45
C GLU A 70 -3.52 -6.10 -38.10
N THR A 71 -3.52 -7.03 -37.16
CA THR A 71 -2.53 -7.07 -36.09
C THR A 71 -1.21 -7.02 -36.83
N GLY A 72 -0.62 -5.83 -36.96
CA GLY A 72 0.53 -5.63 -37.84
C GLY A 72 1.59 -6.68 -37.53
N GLY A 73 1.75 -7.67 -38.44
CA GLY A 73 2.79 -8.65 -38.41
C GLY A 73 2.62 -9.87 -37.52
N ILE A 74 1.46 -10.11 -36.91
CA ILE A 74 1.13 -11.36 -36.24
C ILE A 74 0.04 -12.06 -37.02
N ASN A 75 0.36 -13.21 -37.60
CA ASN A 75 -0.61 -14.09 -38.24
C ASN A 75 -1.28 -14.96 -37.16
N SER A 76 -2.61 -15.06 -37.18
CA SER A 76 -3.34 -15.90 -36.24
C SER A 76 -4.17 -16.94 -37.01
N GLU A 77 -4.02 -18.20 -36.65
CA GLU A 77 -4.82 -19.30 -37.16
C GLU A 77 -5.65 -19.95 -36.05
N LEU A 78 -6.89 -20.34 -36.38
CA LEU A 78 -7.76 -21.03 -35.44
C LEU A 78 -7.22 -22.44 -35.19
N ARG A 79 -6.93 -22.77 -33.93
CA ARG A 79 -6.41 -24.05 -33.54
C ARG A 79 -7.48 -25.13 -33.68
N GLN A 80 -7.18 -26.20 -34.45
CA GLN A 80 -8.15 -27.28 -34.72
C GLN A 80 -8.40 -28.19 -33.52
N GLN A 81 -7.38 -28.40 -32.66
CA GLN A 81 -7.52 -29.18 -31.45
C GLN A 81 -7.53 -28.27 -30.24
N ILE A 82 -8.73 -28.08 -29.68
CA ILE A 82 -8.91 -27.24 -28.50
C ILE A 82 -8.48 -28.02 -27.25
N PRO A 83 -7.50 -27.53 -26.47
CA PRO A 83 -7.14 -28.13 -25.20
C PRO A 83 -8.29 -28.11 -24.20
N LEU A 84 -8.32 -29.07 -23.28
CA LEU A 84 -9.35 -29.07 -22.23
C LEU A 84 -9.21 -27.83 -21.35
N THR A 85 -10.33 -27.16 -21.14
CA THR A 85 -10.39 -26.00 -20.21
C THR A 85 -10.13 -26.49 -18.78
N PRO A 86 -9.26 -25.82 -18.00
CA PRO A 86 -8.97 -26.20 -16.62
C PRO A 86 -10.23 -26.14 -15.74
N LYS A 87 -10.24 -26.94 -14.68
CA LYS A 87 -11.34 -26.88 -13.69
C LYS A 87 -11.40 -25.48 -13.06
N GLY A 88 -12.59 -24.91 -12.98
CA GLY A 88 -12.80 -23.56 -12.43
C GLY A 88 -12.62 -22.45 -13.45
N PHE A 89 -12.50 -22.78 -14.74
CA PHE A 89 -12.43 -21.81 -15.83
C PHE A 89 -13.51 -22.07 -16.87
N ALA A 90 -13.83 -21.04 -17.63
CA ALA A 90 -14.63 -21.11 -18.85
C ALA A 90 -13.85 -20.46 -19.99
N THR A 91 -13.75 -21.12 -21.12
CA THR A 91 -13.18 -20.54 -22.34
C THR A 91 -14.20 -19.54 -22.92
N VAL A 92 -13.78 -18.31 -23.14
CA VAL A 92 -14.63 -17.21 -23.65
C VAL A 92 -14.16 -16.68 -25.01
N SER A 93 -13.08 -17.22 -25.55
CA SER A 93 -12.62 -17.01 -26.92
C SER A 93 -12.30 -18.35 -27.58
N ASP A 94 -12.12 -18.35 -28.89
CA ASP A 94 -11.43 -19.43 -29.57
C ASP A 94 -9.95 -19.48 -29.17
N VAL A 95 -9.27 -20.60 -29.44
CA VAL A 95 -7.83 -20.74 -29.28
C VAL A 95 -7.15 -20.41 -30.61
N TYR A 96 -6.23 -19.48 -30.58
CA TYR A 96 -5.51 -19.03 -31.76
C TYR A 96 -4.05 -19.44 -31.65
N ASP A 97 -3.51 -20.09 -32.67
CA ASP A 97 -2.07 -20.26 -32.86
C ASP A 97 -1.53 -18.98 -33.49
N LEU A 98 -0.42 -18.44 -32.95
CA LEU A 98 0.18 -17.17 -33.36
C LEU A 98 1.51 -17.43 -34.05
N GLU A 99 1.71 -16.81 -35.21
CA GLU A 99 2.98 -16.79 -35.92
C GLU A 99 3.44 -15.36 -36.10
N LEU A 100 4.66 -15.07 -35.67
CA LEU A 100 5.28 -13.77 -35.85
C LEU A 100 5.85 -13.66 -37.27
N GLU A 101 5.52 -12.59 -37.98
CA GLU A 101 6.18 -12.35 -39.25
C GLU A 101 7.68 -12.14 -39.07
N PRO A 102 8.53 -12.68 -39.96
CA PRO A 102 10.00 -12.54 -39.87
C PRO A 102 10.49 -11.09 -39.80
N SER A 103 9.71 -10.15 -40.31
CA SER A 103 10.00 -8.70 -40.28
C SER A 103 9.96 -8.09 -38.89
N LEU A 104 9.31 -8.76 -37.93
CA LEU A 104 9.10 -8.29 -36.55
C LEU A 104 9.89 -9.08 -35.51
N SER A 105 10.62 -10.13 -35.94
CA SER A 105 11.41 -10.97 -35.03
C SER A 105 12.45 -10.19 -34.21
N ASP A 106 12.89 -9.05 -34.69
CA ASP A 106 13.91 -8.20 -34.07
C ASP A 106 13.31 -7.01 -33.28
N SER A 107 11.97 -6.90 -33.19
CA SER A 107 11.35 -5.80 -32.46
C SER A 107 11.12 -6.18 -31.01
N GLU A 108 11.65 -5.37 -30.09
CA GLU A 108 11.42 -5.52 -28.66
C GLU A 108 10.04 -4.93 -28.29
N GLY A 109 9.20 -5.72 -27.56
CA GLY A 109 7.91 -5.29 -27.03
C GLY A 109 8.01 -4.05 -26.10
N PRO A 110 6.97 -3.60 -25.47
CA PRO A 110 5.72 -4.32 -25.22
C PRO A 110 4.71 -4.25 -26.37
N TRP A 111 3.97 -5.37 -26.54
CA TRP A 111 2.91 -5.51 -27.53
C TRP A 111 1.54 -5.37 -26.89
N ILE A 112 0.55 -4.86 -27.63
CA ILE A 112 -0.86 -4.96 -27.26
C ILE A 112 -1.49 -6.03 -28.13
N LEU A 113 -1.86 -7.14 -27.52
CA LEU A 113 -2.54 -8.23 -28.21
C LEU A 113 -4.04 -8.08 -28.01
N THR A 114 -4.78 -8.04 -29.12
CA THR A 114 -6.25 -7.98 -29.14
C THR A 114 -6.82 -9.33 -29.53
N VAL A 115 -7.64 -9.92 -28.68
CA VAL A 115 -8.24 -11.25 -28.90
C VAL A 115 -9.75 -11.12 -28.96
N LYS A 116 -10.36 -11.72 -30.00
CA LYS A 116 -11.82 -11.73 -30.19
C LYS A 116 -12.48 -12.70 -29.21
N LEU A 117 -13.56 -12.25 -28.58
CA LEU A 117 -14.43 -13.10 -27.75
C LEU A 117 -15.42 -13.89 -28.62
N SER A 118 -15.78 -15.10 -28.18
CA SER A 118 -16.79 -15.92 -28.83
C SER A 118 -18.17 -15.26 -28.80
N ASP A 119 -18.50 -14.62 -27.68
CA ASP A 119 -19.74 -13.87 -27.47
C ASP A 119 -19.45 -12.43 -26.98
N THR A 120 -20.30 -11.49 -27.37
CA THR A 120 -20.24 -10.11 -26.84
C THR A 120 -20.63 -10.12 -25.36
N THR A 121 -19.81 -9.52 -24.51
CA THR A 121 -20.04 -9.43 -23.08
C THR A 121 -19.81 -8.02 -22.55
N SER A 122 -20.55 -7.64 -21.53
CA SER A 122 -20.27 -6.45 -20.72
C SER A 122 -19.57 -6.79 -19.40
N ASP A 123 -19.42 -8.09 -19.10
CA ASP A 123 -18.77 -8.57 -17.89
C ASP A 123 -17.27 -8.69 -18.12
N ASN A 124 -16.51 -7.74 -17.58
CA ASN A 124 -15.05 -7.68 -17.66
C ASN A 124 -14.33 -8.42 -16.50
N ARG A 125 -15.09 -9.09 -15.62
CA ARG A 125 -14.50 -9.73 -14.44
C ARG A 125 -13.77 -11.01 -14.81
N ASN A 126 -12.59 -11.19 -14.20
CA ASN A 126 -11.79 -12.42 -14.27
C ASN A 126 -11.41 -12.89 -15.69
N LEU A 127 -11.36 -11.95 -16.65
CA LEU A 127 -10.86 -12.23 -17.98
C LEU A 127 -9.34 -12.15 -17.97
N ASN A 128 -8.70 -13.25 -18.39
CA ASN A 128 -7.25 -13.29 -18.52
C ASN A 128 -6.86 -13.99 -19.82
N LEU A 129 -5.72 -13.59 -20.37
CA LEU A 129 -5.12 -14.22 -21.51
C LEU A 129 -4.24 -15.37 -21.06
N TYR A 130 -4.38 -16.51 -21.71
CA TYR A 130 -3.63 -17.73 -21.44
C TYR A 130 -2.98 -18.28 -22.70
N SER A 131 -1.85 -18.95 -22.54
CA SER A 131 -1.21 -19.79 -23.56
C SER A 131 -1.20 -21.24 -23.09
N TYR A 132 -1.37 -22.17 -24.02
CA TYR A 132 -1.29 -23.60 -23.74
C TYR A 132 0.10 -24.12 -24.08
N GLN A 133 0.87 -24.44 -23.06
CA GLN A 133 2.27 -24.88 -23.15
C GLN A 133 2.48 -26.14 -22.33
N SER A 134 3.23 -27.08 -22.84
CA SER A 134 3.59 -28.31 -22.11
C SER A 134 2.42 -29.03 -21.43
N ASN A 135 1.25 -29.07 -22.09
CA ASN A 135 0.00 -29.65 -21.61
C ASN A 135 -0.70 -28.86 -20.47
N ASN A 136 -0.26 -27.64 -20.19
CA ASN A 136 -0.86 -26.76 -19.19
C ASN A 136 -1.24 -25.39 -19.78
N TRP A 137 -2.27 -24.78 -19.18
CA TRP A 137 -2.62 -23.39 -19.44
C TRP A 137 -1.79 -22.47 -18.55
N VAL A 138 -0.95 -21.66 -19.18
CA VAL A 138 -0.11 -20.66 -18.49
C VAL A 138 -0.75 -19.29 -18.70
N ARG A 139 -0.99 -18.57 -17.61
CA ARG A 139 -1.52 -17.21 -17.67
C ARG A 139 -0.47 -16.27 -18.23
N ILE A 140 -0.86 -15.43 -19.21
CA ILE A 140 0.00 -14.40 -19.81
C ILE A 140 -0.22 -13.05 -19.09
N GLY A 141 -1.48 -12.70 -18.83
CA GLY A 141 -1.79 -11.45 -18.17
C GLY A 141 -3.29 -11.15 -18.08
N PRO A 142 -3.66 -10.07 -17.36
CA PRO A 142 -5.05 -9.61 -17.30
C PRO A 142 -5.50 -9.12 -18.68
N ALA A 143 -6.76 -9.40 -19.02
CA ALA A 143 -7.36 -8.99 -20.26
C ALA A 143 -8.41 -7.90 -20.01
N SER A 144 -8.24 -6.74 -20.65
CA SER A 144 -9.16 -5.61 -20.55
C SER A 144 -10.19 -5.69 -21.67
N LEU A 145 -11.47 -5.63 -21.32
CA LEU A 145 -12.56 -5.66 -22.29
C LEU A 145 -12.61 -4.33 -23.06
N THR A 146 -12.78 -4.41 -24.38
CA THR A 146 -13.04 -3.23 -25.22
C THR A 146 -14.44 -2.67 -24.99
N ASP A 147 -14.65 -1.40 -25.30
CA ASP A 147 -15.95 -0.71 -25.08
C ASP A 147 -17.13 -1.39 -25.79
N ASP A 148 -16.89 -2.06 -26.92
CA ASP A 148 -17.93 -2.78 -27.66
C ASP A 148 -18.21 -4.19 -27.12
N GLY A 149 -17.42 -4.65 -26.14
CA GLY A 149 -17.57 -5.94 -25.48
C GLY A 149 -17.26 -7.16 -26.36
N LYS A 150 -16.59 -6.97 -27.50
CA LYS A 150 -16.30 -8.03 -28.48
C LYS A 150 -14.86 -8.53 -28.44
N PHE A 151 -13.98 -7.72 -27.93
CA PHE A 151 -12.56 -8.03 -27.87
C PHE A 151 -12.01 -7.79 -26.47
N VAL A 152 -10.89 -8.38 -26.20
CA VAL A 152 -10.06 -8.04 -25.04
C VAL A 152 -8.68 -7.63 -25.51
N GLU A 153 -8.05 -6.74 -24.75
CA GLU A 153 -6.70 -6.25 -24.97
C GLU A 153 -5.82 -6.63 -23.78
N THR A 154 -4.63 -7.12 -24.07
CA THR A 154 -3.61 -7.48 -23.08
C THR A 154 -2.26 -6.98 -23.53
N LYS A 155 -1.53 -6.32 -22.61
CA LYS A 155 -0.16 -5.91 -22.83
C LYS A 155 0.77 -7.08 -22.54
N ILE A 156 1.55 -7.48 -23.54
CA ILE A 156 2.47 -8.61 -23.45
C ILE A 156 3.90 -8.18 -23.78
N ARG A 157 4.88 -8.86 -23.22
CA ARG A 157 6.31 -8.63 -23.52
C ARG A 157 6.83 -9.55 -24.60
N GLU A 158 6.34 -10.78 -24.61
CA GLU A 158 6.71 -11.81 -25.57
C GLU A 158 5.45 -12.34 -26.24
N ILE A 159 5.53 -12.66 -27.51
CA ILE A 159 4.43 -13.21 -28.27
C ILE A 159 4.39 -14.72 -28.02
N PRO A 160 3.34 -15.27 -27.40
CA PRO A 160 3.21 -16.69 -27.15
C PRO A 160 2.87 -17.46 -28.43
N GLU A 161 3.18 -18.76 -28.48
CA GLU A 161 2.85 -19.61 -29.65
C GLU A 161 1.33 -19.74 -29.89
N ASN A 162 0.54 -19.62 -28.84
CA ASN A 162 -0.92 -19.70 -28.93
C ASN A 162 -1.56 -18.91 -27.80
N VAL A 163 -2.82 -18.52 -28.01
CA VAL A 163 -3.58 -17.75 -27.00
C VAL A 163 -5.04 -18.12 -26.98
N ALA A 164 -5.63 -18.03 -25.80
CA ALA A 164 -7.06 -17.99 -25.57
C ALA A 164 -7.40 -17.07 -24.39
N VAL A 165 -8.63 -16.59 -24.37
CA VAL A 165 -9.17 -15.88 -23.22
C VAL A 165 -9.96 -16.85 -22.36
N LEU A 166 -9.53 -17.04 -21.14
CA LEU A 166 -10.25 -17.82 -20.16
C LEU A 166 -10.81 -16.89 -19.08
N ARG A 167 -12.02 -17.21 -18.62
CA ARG A 167 -12.66 -16.59 -17.48
C ARG A 167 -12.61 -17.54 -16.30
N ARG A 168 -12.06 -17.13 -15.18
CA ARG A 168 -12.16 -17.91 -13.95
C ARG A 168 -13.59 -17.86 -13.43
N THR A 169 -14.21 -19.03 -13.26
CA THR A 169 -15.61 -19.17 -12.82
C THR A 169 -15.72 -19.39 -11.31
N LEU A 170 -14.63 -19.88 -10.68
CA LEU A 170 -14.53 -20.09 -9.25
C LEU A 170 -13.36 -19.27 -8.74
N VAL A 171 -13.64 -18.09 -8.19
CA VAL A 171 -12.65 -17.26 -7.50
C VAL A 171 -12.92 -17.36 -6.02
N LYS A 172 -11.95 -17.86 -5.28
CA LYS A 172 -11.95 -17.78 -3.82
C LYS A 172 -11.08 -16.60 -3.44
N ARG A 173 -11.62 -15.72 -2.62
CA ARG A 173 -10.86 -14.65 -1.99
C ARG A 173 -10.84 -14.88 -0.49
N SER A 174 -9.73 -14.60 0.14
CA SER A 174 -9.59 -14.70 1.59
C SER A 174 -9.10 -13.39 2.18
N LEU A 175 -9.61 -13.08 3.35
CA LEU A 175 -9.06 -12.08 4.25
C LEU A 175 -8.35 -12.80 5.38
N ASN A 176 -7.13 -12.42 5.65
CA ASN A 176 -6.37 -12.92 6.77
C ASN A 176 -5.85 -11.73 7.60
N LEU A 177 -5.70 -11.94 8.89
CA LEU A 177 -5.26 -10.90 9.82
C LEU A 177 -3.97 -11.35 10.50
N ILE A 178 -3.03 -10.43 10.66
CA ILE A 178 -1.81 -10.66 11.46
C ILE A 178 -1.86 -9.67 12.62
N VAL A 179 -1.77 -10.18 13.83
CA VAL A 179 -1.86 -9.41 15.06
C VAL A 179 -0.60 -9.61 15.87
N ASP A 180 -0.01 -8.51 16.30
CA ASP A 180 1.13 -8.54 17.17
C ASP A 180 0.75 -8.94 18.60
N ARG A 181 1.77 -9.19 19.40
CA ARG A 181 1.68 -9.68 20.79
C ARG A 181 0.70 -8.89 21.62
N ASN A 182 -0.17 -9.60 22.35
CA ASN A 182 -1.10 -9.02 23.34
C ASN A 182 -2.12 -8.02 22.75
N GLN A 183 -2.36 -8.05 21.46
CA GLN A 183 -3.35 -7.21 20.82
C GLN A 183 -4.55 -8.04 20.39
N MET A 184 -5.73 -7.42 20.42
CA MET A 184 -6.93 -8.03 19.87
C MET A 184 -7.10 -7.59 18.41
N PRO A 185 -7.52 -8.50 17.53
CA PRO A 185 -7.82 -8.13 16.16
C PRO A 185 -8.97 -7.12 16.10
N ASP A 186 -8.96 -6.31 15.06
CA ASP A 186 -10.06 -5.43 14.69
C ASP A 186 -11.34 -6.26 14.50
N VAL A 187 -12.36 -5.97 15.31
CA VAL A 187 -13.59 -6.80 15.40
C VAL A 187 -14.38 -6.76 14.09
N GLU A 188 -14.33 -5.65 13.36
CA GLU A 188 -15.04 -5.52 12.08
C GLU A 188 -14.37 -6.37 11.01
N LEU A 189 -13.05 -6.36 10.92
CA LEU A 189 -12.29 -7.21 10.00
C LEU A 189 -12.38 -8.70 10.38
N LEU A 190 -12.48 -9.00 11.68
CA LEU A 190 -12.54 -10.37 12.18
C LEU A 190 -13.77 -11.12 11.66
N GLN A 191 -14.88 -10.44 11.42
CA GLN A 191 -16.13 -11.06 10.92
C GLN A 191 -15.96 -11.70 9.55
N ASP A 192 -15.12 -11.13 8.70
CA ASP A 192 -14.87 -11.61 7.34
C ASP A 192 -13.54 -12.37 7.20
N ALA A 193 -12.77 -12.50 8.27
CA ALA A 193 -11.46 -13.13 8.26
C ALA A 193 -11.55 -14.66 8.16
N ASN A 194 -10.69 -15.24 7.32
CA ASN A 194 -10.52 -16.69 7.21
C ASN A 194 -9.51 -17.20 8.25
N ILE A 195 -8.40 -16.49 8.41
CA ILE A 195 -7.32 -16.84 9.33
C ILE A 195 -6.95 -15.60 10.15
N VAL A 196 -6.75 -15.78 11.44
CA VAL A 196 -6.08 -14.79 12.30
C VAL A 196 -4.79 -15.40 12.81
N VAL A 197 -3.69 -14.74 12.56
CA VAL A 197 -2.36 -15.11 13.04
C VAL A 197 -2.01 -14.26 14.25
N PHE A 198 -1.64 -14.93 15.33
CA PHE A 198 -1.07 -14.30 16.52
C PHE A 198 0.43 -14.56 16.53
N ASN A 199 1.25 -13.51 16.49
CA ASN A 199 2.70 -13.61 16.56
C ASN A 199 3.14 -14.00 17.98
N GLU A 200 3.11 -15.30 18.29
CA GLU A 200 3.28 -15.85 19.64
C GLU A 200 4.68 -16.36 19.91
N ALA A 201 5.45 -16.65 18.87
CA ALA A 201 6.78 -17.20 19.05
C ALA A 201 7.80 -16.57 18.09
N SER A 202 9.03 -16.49 18.54
CA SER A 202 10.18 -16.14 17.70
C SER A 202 11.27 -17.19 17.83
N VAL A 203 11.99 -17.39 16.73
CA VAL A 203 13.20 -18.22 16.76
C VAL A 203 14.35 -17.36 17.27
N ILE A 204 15.06 -17.89 18.24
CA ILE A 204 16.25 -17.26 18.83
C ILE A 204 17.41 -18.23 18.84
N GLU A 205 18.63 -17.71 18.94
CA GLU A 205 19.80 -18.51 19.24
C GLU A 205 19.68 -19.09 20.66
N GLY A 206 19.66 -20.40 20.76
CA GLY A 206 19.62 -21.14 22.02
C GLY A 206 21.01 -21.44 22.55
N ASN A 207 21.07 -22.30 23.58
CA ASN A 207 22.34 -22.79 24.09
C ASN A 207 22.99 -23.72 23.05
N ASP A 208 24.31 -23.68 22.96
CA ASP A 208 25.12 -24.54 22.08
C ASP A 208 24.94 -24.30 20.56
N ASN A 209 24.65 -23.06 20.14
CA ASN A 209 24.38 -22.66 18.74
C ASN A 209 23.20 -23.39 18.10
N ASN A 210 22.23 -23.86 18.88
CA ASN A 210 21.00 -24.43 18.40
C ASN A 210 19.91 -23.37 18.36
N LEU A 211 19.01 -23.45 17.39
CA LEU A 211 17.81 -22.61 17.34
C LEU A 211 16.76 -23.13 18.33
N ALA A 212 16.16 -22.21 19.04
CA ALA A 212 15.11 -22.48 20.01
C ALA A 212 13.90 -21.57 19.79
N LEU A 213 12.69 -22.07 20.11
CA LEU A 213 11.49 -21.27 20.10
C LEU A 213 11.35 -20.50 21.42
N GLN A 214 11.35 -19.17 21.32
CA GLN A 214 11.02 -18.30 22.45
C GLN A 214 9.56 -17.93 22.37
N LEU A 215 8.80 -18.36 23.39
CA LEU A 215 7.39 -18.05 23.50
C LEU A 215 7.16 -16.66 24.05
N ASN A 216 6.09 -16.05 23.59
CA ASN A 216 5.52 -14.89 24.24
C ASN A 216 4.85 -15.30 25.58
N PRO A 217 5.20 -14.69 26.72
CA PRO A 217 4.65 -15.10 28.02
C PRO A 217 3.15 -14.84 28.19
N ASN A 218 2.54 -14.01 27.36
CA ASN A 218 1.14 -13.62 27.45
C ASN A 218 0.42 -13.89 26.12
N SER A 219 0.13 -15.16 25.82
CA SER A 219 -0.61 -15.52 24.62
C SER A 219 -2.06 -15.01 24.65
N THR A 220 -2.52 -14.46 23.54
CA THR A 220 -3.90 -13.97 23.34
C THR A 220 -4.76 -14.90 22.49
N ILE A 221 -4.19 -15.98 21.95
CA ILE A 221 -4.88 -16.89 21.03
C ILE A 221 -6.16 -17.51 21.64
N SER A 222 -6.17 -17.76 22.93
CA SER A 222 -7.32 -18.32 23.65
C SER A 222 -8.45 -17.31 23.90
N SER A 223 -8.25 -16.04 23.57
CA SER A 223 -9.25 -14.98 23.79
C SER A 223 -10.16 -14.72 22.59
N ILE A 224 -9.92 -15.42 21.47
CA ILE A 224 -10.88 -15.39 20.35
C ILE A 224 -12.13 -16.13 20.77
N ASP A 225 -13.24 -15.42 20.68
CA ASP A 225 -14.56 -16.02 20.96
C ASP A 225 -14.85 -17.10 19.91
N GLN A 226 -15.29 -18.28 20.36
CA GLN A 226 -15.57 -19.43 19.49
C GLN A 226 -16.76 -19.19 18.53
N ASP A 227 -17.41 -18.03 18.64
CA ASP A 227 -18.53 -17.66 17.76
C ASP A 227 -18.10 -17.22 16.34
N PHE A 228 -16.81 -17.00 16.09
CA PHE A 228 -16.30 -16.69 14.75
C PHE A 228 -15.89 -17.97 14.00
N SER A 229 -16.24 -18.05 12.72
CA SER A 229 -15.81 -19.14 11.82
C SER A 229 -14.36 -19.04 11.38
N THR A 230 -13.57 -18.21 12.04
CA THR A 230 -12.20 -17.85 11.72
C THR A 230 -11.23 -18.83 12.37
N SER A 231 -10.25 -19.31 11.63
CA SER A 231 -9.19 -20.18 12.14
C SER A 231 -8.09 -19.36 12.84
N ALA A 232 -7.69 -19.78 14.03
CA ALA A 232 -6.64 -19.15 14.82
C ALA A 232 -5.29 -19.84 14.62
N TYR A 233 -4.33 -19.14 14.02
CA TYR A 233 -2.99 -19.66 13.76
C TYR A 233 -1.96 -18.98 14.67
N ILE A 234 -0.92 -19.74 15.04
CA ILE A 234 0.24 -19.18 15.70
C ILE A 234 1.26 -18.70 14.67
N GLY A 235 1.72 -17.47 14.81
CA GLY A 235 2.84 -16.92 14.06
C GLY A 235 4.16 -17.28 14.73
N ILE A 236 5.05 -17.88 13.96
CA ILE A 236 6.43 -18.17 14.35
C ILE A 236 7.35 -17.41 13.40
N THR A 237 8.05 -16.43 13.94
CA THR A 237 8.90 -15.54 13.15
C THR A 237 10.38 -15.77 13.44
N ALA A 238 11.21 -15.64 12.42
CA ALA A 238 12.66 -15.62 12.57
C ALA A 238 13.24 -14.35 11.95
N GLY A 239 14.01 -13.62 12.73
CA GLY A 239 14.66 -12.39 12.28
C GLY A 239 15.97 -12.63 11.54
N VAL A 240 16.56 -11.54 11.05
CA VAL A 240 17.86 -11.53 10.35
C VAL A 240 19.01 -11.99 11.28
N ASP A 241 18.87 -11.78 12.57
CA ASP A 241 19.84 -12.12 13.60
C ASP A 241 20.12 -13.63 13.74
N VAL A 242 19.18 -14.47 13.30
CA VAL A 242 19.30 -15.94 13.33
C VAL A 242 19.42 -16.56 11.94
N SER A 243 19.53 -15.79 10.88
CA SER A 243 19.57 -16.29 9.50
C SER A 243 20.76 -17.22 9.23
N GLY A 244 21.91 -16.97 9.82
CA GLY A 244 23.11 -17.80 9.67
C GLY A 244 23.02 -19.16 10.34
N GLU A 245 22.24 -19.30 11.41
CA GLU A 245 22.09 -20.54 12.19
C GLU A 245 21.12 -21.52 11.54
N PHE A 246 20.23 -21.04 10.63
CA PHE A 246 19.33 -21.93 9.89
C PHE A 246 20.05 -22.98 9.07
N ARG A 247 21.23 -22.68 8.54
CA ARG A 247 22.05 -23.64 7.83
C ARG A 247 22.38 -24.85 8.71
N GLY A 248 22.73 -24.64 9.98
CA GLY A 248 23.00 -25.70 10.95
C GLY A 248 21.76 -26.56 11.21
N LEU A 249 20.65 -25.91 11.53
CA LEU A 249 19.36 -26.58 11.76
C LEU A 249 18.94 -27.42 10.55
N LEU A 250 18.91 -26.81 9.37
CA LEU A 250 18.37 -27.44 8.15
C LEU A 250 19.26 -28.58 7.60
N SER A 251 20.54 -28.64 8.01
CA SER A 251 21.49 -29.66 7.59
C SER A 251 21.49 -30.91 8.48
N ASP A 252 20.82 -30.87 9.62
CA ASP A 252 20.77 -31.96 10.61
C ASP A 252 19.34 -32.48 10.78
N ASP A 253 19.09 -33.72 10.36
CA ASP A 253 17.75 -34.30 10.41
C ASP A 253 17.19 -34.47 11.83
N ASP A 254 18.04 -34.66 12.83
CA ASP A 254 17.62 -34.76 14.24
C ASP A 254 17.22 -33.40 14.79
N LEU A 255 17.97 -32.34 14.46
CA LEU A 255 17.60 -30.97 14.81
C LEU A 255 16.32 -30.52 14.12
N VAL A 256 16.16 -30.84 12.84
CA VAL A 256 14.91 -30.61 12.08
C VAL A 256 13.73 -31.29 12.76
N ALA A 257 13.86 -32.58 13.13
CA ALA A 257 12.79 -33.32 13.80
C ALA A 257 12.44 -32.69 15.15
N GLN A 258 13.45 -32.36 15.96
CA GLN A 258 13.25 -31.71 17.25
C GLN A 258 12.52 -30.35 17.11
N HIS A 259 12.89 -29.56 16.09
CA HIS A 259 12.28 -28.26 15.86
C HIS A 259 10.81 -28.39 15.42
N ILE A 260 10.51 -29.37 14.54
CA ILE A 260 9.14 -29.70 14.13
C ILE A 260 8.31 -30.13 15.34
N ASP A 261 8.85 -30.96 16.25
CA ASP A 261 8.16 -31.37 17.46
C ASP A 261 7.86 -30.15 18.36
N GLN A 262 8.82 -29.24 18.54
CA GLN A 262 8.61 -28.00 19.29
C GLN A 262 7.46 -27.15 18.70
N ILE A 263 7.41 -26.96 17.37
CA ILE A 263 6.34 -26.25 16.69
C ILE A 263 5.01 -26.93 16.91
N SER A 264 4.98 -28.26 16.75
CA SER A 264 3.79 -29.08 16.90
C SER A 264 3.23 -29.06 18.33
N ASP A 265 4.11 -29.21 19.34
CA ASP A 265 3.76 -29.14 20.76
C ASP A 265 3.22 -27.75 21.13
N LEU A 266 3.81 -26.68 20.56
CA LEU A 266 3.32 -25.32 20.75
C LEU A 266 1.91 -25.16 20.20
N THR A 267 1.67 -25.64 18.97
CA THR A 267 0.37 -25.56 18.31
C THR A 267 -0.71 -26.30 19.10
N GLU A 268 -0.37 -27.46 19.65
CA GLU A 268 -1.27 -28.23 20.51
C GLU A 268 -1.51 -27.54 21.85
N LYS A 269 -0.47 -27.06 22.50
CA LYS A 269 -0.55 -26.36 23.79
C LYS A 269 -1.44 -25.11 23.74
N LEU A 270 -1.39 -24.37 22.65
CA LEU A 270 -2.18 -23.16 22.44
C LEU A 270 -3.55 -23.47 21.78
N SER A 271 -3.84 -24.73 21.46
CA SER A 271 -5.07 -25.15 20.77
C SER A 271 -5.30 -24.42 19.44
N ALA A 272 -4.20 -24.07 18.74
CA ALA A 272 -4.27 -23.36 17.49
C ALA A 272 -4.71 -24.28 16.33
N ASP A 273 -5.39 -23.72 15.33
CA ASP A 273 -5.83 -24.45 14.13
C ASP A 273 -4.72 -24.65 13.12
N GLY A 274 -3.61 -23.91 13.24
CA GLY A 274 -2.47 -24.03 12.34
C GLY A 274 -1.29 -23.14 12.74
N VAL A 275 -0.33 -23.08 11.83
CA VAL A 275 0.93 -22.34 11.96
C VAL A 275 1.11 -21.39 10.79
N TYR A 276 1.46 -20.16 11.07
CA TYR A 276 2.07 -19.22 10.14
C TYR A 276 3.56 -19.18 10.39
N LEU A 277 4.35 -19.70 9.43
CA LEU A 277 5.80 -19.77 9.51
C LEU A 277 6.43 -18.64 8.70
N SER A 278 7.03 -17.65 9.36
CA SER A 278 7.71 -16.53 8.72
C SER A 278 9.21 -16.59 9.02
N TYR A 279 9.90 -17.51 8.33
CA TYR A 279 11.35 -17.63 8.39
C TYR A 279 11.94 -16.90 7.19
N LEU A 280 12.27 -15.64 7.38
CA LEU A 280 12.79 -14.77 6.34
C LEU A 280 14.32 -14.80 6.34
N HIS A 281 14.93 -14.42 5.22
CA HIS A 281 16.39 -14.31 5.08
C HIS A 281 17.16 -15.65 5.20
N ILE A 282 16.58 -16.75 4.74
CA ILE A 282 17.29 -18.02 4.57
C ILE A 282 18.06 -17.96 3.24
N ASP A 283 19.37 -18.28 3.30
CA ASP A 283 20.24 -18.26 2.13
C ASP A 283 19.77 -19.20 1.01
N GLU A 284 19.94 -18.83 -0.26
CA GLU A 284 19.57 -19.59 -1.44
C GLU A 284 20.16 -21.01 -1.45
N ASP A 285 21.38 -21.17 -0.95
CA ASP A 285 22.05 -22.49 -0.81
C ASP A 285 21.24 -23.51 0.01
N ASN A 286 20.26 -23.06 0.80
CA ASN A 286 19.42 -23.91 1.65
C ASN A 286 18.02 -24.16 1.08
N GLU A 287 17.75 -23.88 -0.21
CA GLU A 287 16.43 -24.04 -0.85
C GLU A 287 15.87 -25.47 -0.67
N ILE A 288 16.68 -26.49 -1.02
CA ILE A 288 16.26 -27.90 -0.94
C ILE A 288 15.99 -28.30 0.52
N GLN A 289 16.84 -27.88 1.44
CA GLN A 289 16.72 -28.20 2.85
C GLN A 289 15.51 -27.53 3.48
N PHE A 290 15.26 -26.27 3.14
CA PHE A 290 14.09 -25.54 3.62
C PHE A 290 12.79 -26.13 3.08
N THR A 291 12.74 -26.44 1.80
CA THR A 291 11.59 -27.12 1.18
C THR A 291 11.32 -28.48 1.85
N ASN A 292 12.37 -29.27 2.13
CA ASN A 292 12.23 -30.54 2.86
C ASN A 292 11.75 -30.35 4.30
N PHE A 293 12.22 -29.31 4.99
CA PHE A 293 11.73 -28.95 6.32
C PHE A 293 10.24 -28.63 6.27
N VAL A 294 9.80 -27.74 5.37
CA VAL A 294 8.39 -27.38 5.19
C VAL A 294 7.55 -28.62 4.87
N LYS A 295 8.03 -29.51 4.02
CA LYS A 295 7.34 -30.77 3.68
C LYS A 295 7.16 -31.68 4.91
N LYS A 296 8.19 -31.84 5.74
CA LYS A 296 8.10 -32.63 6.98
C LYS A 296 7.14 -31.98 7.98
N LEU A 297 7.22 -30.66 8.13
CA LEU A 297 6.34 -29.89 9.03
C LEU A 297 4.88 -29.95 8.57
N SER A 298 4.60 -29.72 7.29
CA SER A 298 3.26 -29.81 6.69
C SER A 298 2.63 -31.18 6.95
N LYS A 299 3.40 -32.25 6.73
CA LYS A 299 2.92 -33.61 7.01
C LYS A 299 2.60 -33.83 8.49
N ASN A 300 3.49 -33.38 9.40
CA ASN A 300 3.28 -33.53 10.86
C ASN A 300 2.02 -32.77 11.32
N LEU A 301 1.82 -31.54 10.84
CA LEU A 301 0.65 -30.74 11.15
C LEU A 301 -0.64 -31.33 10.57
N ALA A 302 -0.61 -31.81 9.32
CA ALA A 302 -1.75 -32.43 8.66
C ALA A 302 -2.22 -33.72 9.37
N GLU A 303 -1.31 -34.54 9.91
CA GLU A 303 -1.65 -35.73 10.72
C GLU A 303 -2.44 -35.34 12.00
N LYS A 304 -2.31 -34.10 12.45
CA LYS A 304 -3.03 -33.52 13.60
C LYS A 304 -4.21 -32.63 13.19
N ASN A 305 -4.59 -32.60 11.92
CA ASN A 305 -5.60 -31.71 11.32
C ASN A 305 -5.29 -30.22 11.57
N ARG A 306 -4.03 -29.84 11.45
CA ARG A 306 -3.57 -28.44 11.59
C ARG A 306 -3.09 -27.93 10.23
N GLY A 307 -3.37 -26.64 9.96
CA GLY A 307 -2.94 -25.98 8.73
C GLY A 307 -1.52 -25.43 8.79
N LEU A 308 -0.94 -25.17 7.63
CA LEU A 308 0.35 -24.50 7.49
C LEU A 308 0.28 -23.39 6.45
N VAL A 309 0.66 -22.20 6.85
CA VAL A 309 0.89 -21.04 5.98
C VAL A 309 2.36 -20.65 6.09
N VAL A 310 2.98 -20.33 4.97
CA VAL A 310 4.39 -19.90 4.94
C VAL A 310 4.49 -18.48 4.42
N GLY A 311 5.12 -17.62 5.21
CA GLY A 311 5.52 -16.28 4.81
C GLY A 311 6.80 -16.32 4.00
N VAL A 312 6.81 -15.67 2.84
CA VAL A 312 7.98 -15.58 1.98
C VAL A 312 8.34 -14.12 1.72
N PRO A 313 9.62 -13.76 1.75
CA PRO A 313 10.06 -12.40 1.44
C PRO A 313 9.92 -12.16 -0.07
N LEU A 314 9.89 -10.88 -0.45
CA LEU A 314 10.09 -10.51 -1.84
C LEU A 314 11.50 -10.89 -2.28
N PRO A 315 11.68 -11.57 -3.41
CA PRO A 315 12.99 -11.77 -3.99
C PRO A 315 13.65 -10.42 -4.25
N SER A 316 14.90 -10.28 -3.82
CA SER A 316 15.71 -9.15 -4.25
C SER A 316 16.36 -9.47 -5.62
N THR A 317 16.85 -8.45 -6.32
CA THR A 317 17.57 -8.66 -7.59
C THR A 317 18.87 -9.44 -7.43
N THR A 318 19.36 -9.58 -6.20
CA THR A 318 20.65 -10.21 -5.86
C THR A 318 20.49 -11.48 -5.01
N ASP A 319 19.30 -11.72 -4.45
CA ASP A 319 19.03 -12.85 -3.57
C ASP A 319 17.56 -13.27 -3.73
N THR A 320 17.34 -14.45 -4.27
CA THR A 320 16.03 -15.07 -4.39
C THR A 320 15.62 -15.82 -3.11
N GLY A 321 16.57 -15.99 -2.18
CA GLY A 321 16.37 -16.76 -0.96
C GLY A 321 16.10 -18.25 -1.22
N ALA A 322 15.88 -18.99 -0.15
CA ALA A 322 15.64 -20.42 -0.17
C ALA A 322 14.17 -20.81 -0.46
N TYR A 323 13.44 -20.02 -1.26
CA TYR A 323 11.99 -20.19 -1.39
C TYR A 323 11.59 -20.68 -2.79
N ASN A 324 11.43 -22.00 -2.93
CA ASN A 324 10.86 -22.60 -4.12
C ASN A 324 9.33 -22.51 -4.09
N TRP A 325 8.79 -21.48 -4.69
CA TRP A 325 7.35 -21.20 -4.66
C TRP A 325 6.51 -22.33 -5.26
N MET A 326 7.01 -22.97 -6.33
CA MET A 326 6.31 -24.10 -6.98
C MET A 326 6.06 -25.25 -6.01
N GLU A 327 7.08 -25.63 -5.25
CA GLU A 327 6.95 -26.71 -4.28
C GLU A 327 6.23 -26.25 -3.01
N LEU A 328 6.50 -25.03 -2.54
CA LEU A 328 5.88 -24.50 -1.32
C LEU A 328 4.36 -24.34 -1.45
N VAL A 329 3.85 -23.91 -2.61
CA VAL A 329 2.41 -23.80 -2.88
C VAL A 329 1.70 -25.16 -2.76
N GLU A 330 2.36 -26.26 -3.16
CA GLU A 330 1.78 -27.60 -3.05
C GLU A 330 1.84 -28.18 -1.63
N LEU A 331 2.73 -27.66 -0.79
CA LEU A 331 2.98 -28.14 0.57
C LEU A 331 2.19 -27.38 1.65
N THR A 332 1.60 -26.24 1.30
CA THR A 332 1.00 -25.31 2.27
C THR A 332 -0.43 -24.96 1.88
N ASP A 333 -1.21 -24.45 2.82
CA ASP A 333 -2.56 -23.94 2.56
C ASP A 333 -2.53 -22.63 1.73
N SER A 334 -1.50 -21.81 1.96
CA SER A 334 -1.27 -20.57 1.23
C SER A 334 0.16 -20.08 1.45
N LEU A 335 0.73 -19.37 0.45
CA LEU A 335 1.94 -18.58 0.62
C LEU A 335 1.56 -17.12 0.85
N TRP A 336 2.10 -16.52 1.90
CA TRP A 336 1.89 -15.11 2.19
C TRP A 336 3.15 -14.31 1.85
N ILE A 337 2.99 -13.34 0.94
CA ILE A 337 4.11 -12.59 0.39
C ILE A 337 4.21 -11.26 1.09
N GLU A 338 5.39 -10.96 1.63
CA GLU A 338 5.70 -9.63 2.13
C GLU A 338 5.78 -8.63 0.97
N VAL A 339 5.16 -7.48 1.16
CA VAL A 339 5.22 -6.40 0.18
C VAL A 339 6.43 -5.49 0.42
N PRO A 340 6.90 -4.78 -0.62
CA PRO A 340 7.98 -3.81 -0.46
C PRO A 340 7.62 -2.76 0.59
N GLN A 341 8.52 -2.53 1.55
CA GLN A 341 8.35 -1.42 2.50
C GLN A 341 8.49 -0.04 1.83
N ASN A 342 9.10 0.02 0.65
CA ASN A 342 9.20 1.24 -0.13
C ASN A 342 7.99 1.37 -1.07
N PRO A 343 7.01 2.25 -0.79
CA PRO A 343 5.83 2.38 -1.63
C PRO A 343 6.12 2.75 -3.09
N ALA A 344 7.26 3.42 -3.34
CA ALA A 344 7.63 3.83 -4.69
C ALA A 344 7.96 2.66 -5.65
N VAL A 345 8.27 1.48 -5.12
CA VAL A 345 8.61 0.30 -5.94
C VAL A 345 7.59 -0.82 -5.82
N PHE A 346 6.53 -0.61 -5.04
CA PHE A 346 5.52 -1.64 -4.72
C PHE A 346 4.96 -2.30 -5.98
N TYR A 347 4.40 -1.52 -6.89
CA TYR A 347 3.72 -2.06 -8.07
C TYR A 347 4.70 -2.68 -9.06
N GLU A 348 5.83 -2.01 -9.33
CA GLU A 348 6.84 -2.48 -10.28
C GLU A 348 7.44 -3.83 -9.87
N GLN A 349 7.83 -3.97 -8.59
CA GLN A 349 8.43 -5.20 -8.09
C GLN A 349 7.44 -6.35 -8.05
N LEU A 350 6.21 -6.11 -7.55
CA LEU A 350 5.19 -7.17 -7.50
C LEU A 350 4.68 -7.57 -8.89
N GLU A 351 4.51 -6.62 -9.81
CA GLU A 351 4.11 -6.92 -11.19
C GLU A 351 5.14 -7.83 -11.87
N SER A 352 6.42 -7.46 -11.79
CA SER A 352 7.52 -8.26 -12.34
C SER A 352 7.59 -9.66 -11.72
N LEU A 353 7.42 -9.75 -10.39
CA LEU A 353 7.42 -11.02 -9.68
C LEU A 353 6.26 -11.92 -10.13
N PHE A 354 5.03 -11.40 -10.13
CA PHE A 354 3.87 -12.21 -10.47
C PHE A 354 3.86 -12.64 -11.93
N GLU A 355 4.31 -11.80 -12.86
CA GLU A 355 4.51 -12.20 -14.25
C GLU A 355 5.51 -13.36 -14.36
N SER A 356 6.63 -13.30 -13.63
CA SER A 356 7.64 -14.36 -13.60
C SER A 356 7.09 -15.66 -13.02
N GLU A 357 6.43 -15.61 -11.86
CA GLU A 357 5.94 -16.81 -11.18
C GLU A 357 4.77 -17.47 -11.93
N GLN A 358 3.91 -16.67 -12.56
CA GLN A 358 2.86 -17.19 -13.45
C GLN A 358 3.42 -17.86 -14.71
N ALA A 359 4.51 -17.31 -15.26
CA ALA A 359 5.20 -17.94 -16.38
C ALA A 359 5.78 -19.32 -16.02
N LYS A 360 6.12 -19.54 -14.74
CA LYS A 360 6.50 -20.84 -14.20
C LYS A 360 5.31 -21.77 -13.95
N GLY A 361 4.07 -21.29 -14.05
CA GLY A 361 2.83 -22.07 -13.88
C GLY A 361 2.21 -22.00 -12.48
N ILE A 362 2.64 -21.08 -11.62
CA ILE A 362 2.07 -20.92 -10.28
C ILE A 362 0.68 -20.31 -10.36
N ASP A 363 -0.30 -20.95 -9.69
CA ASP A 363 -1.64 -20.36 -9.51
C ASP A 363 -1.63 -19.35 -8.37
N LEU A 364 -1.71 -18.06 -8.70
CA LEU A 364 -1.72 -16.97 -7.72
C LEU A 364 -2.95 -16.99 -6.78
N GLN A 365 -3.96 -17.83 -7.03
CA GLN A 365 -5.04 -18.09 -6.07
C GLN A 365 -4.57 -18.78 -4.77
N SER A 366 -3.39 -19.38 -4.78
CA SER A 366 -2.75 -19.98 -3.60
C SER A 366 -1.88 -18.96 -2.83
N ILE A 367 -1.90 -17.70 -3.27
CA ILE A 367 -1.07 -16.64 -2.71
C ILE A 367 -1.93 -15.60 -2.00
N SER A 368 -1.42 -15.06 -0.90
CA SER A 368 -1.96 -13.90 -0.20
C SER A 368 -0.90 -12.80 -0.09
N LEU A 369 -1.29 -11.54 -0.34
CA LEU A 369 -0.43 -10.38 -0.15
C LEU A 369 -0.55 -9.87 1.28
N ILE A 370 0.59 -9.73 1.96
CA ILE A 370 0.64 -9.04 3.25
C ILE A 370 0.66 -7.54 2.97
N ILE A 371 -0.37 -6.81 3.36
CA ILE A 371 -0.48 -5.36 3.22
C ILE A 371 -0.58 -4.68 4.58
N ASP A 372 0.10 -3.53 4.68
CA ASP A 372 0.03 -2.67 5.87
C ASP A 372 -1.01 -1.56 5.68
N ARG A 373 -1.63 -1.15 6.79
CA ARG A 373 -2.44 0.07 6.88
C ARG A 373 -1.64 1.28 7.36
N SER A 374 -0.35 1.12 7.59
CA SER A 374 0.56 2.16 8.07
C SER A 374 1.08 3.04 6.93
N SER A 375 1.30 4.31 7.22
CA SER A 375 2.03 5.24 6.38
C SER A 375 3.55 5.01 6.47
N TYR A 376 4.31 5.60 5.56
CA TYR A 376 5.76 5.41 5.51
C TYR A 376 6.49 6.74 5.47
N HIS A 377 7.59 6.79 6.21
CA HIS A 377 8.52 7.92 6.21
C HIS A 377 9.92 7.46 5.84
N LYS A 378 10.44 7.98 4.75
CA LYS A 378 11.81 7.72 4.28
C LYS A 378 12.73 8.86 4.72
N GLU A 379 13.69 8.53 5.57
CA GLU A 379 14.80 9.40 5.95
C GLU A 379 16.07 8.93 5.23
N GLN A 380 16.53 9.66 4.22
CA GLN A 380 17.65 9.24 3.35
C GLN A 380 17.39 7.88 2.69
N THR A 381 17.94 6.80 3.24
CA THR A 381 17.78 5.41 2.78
C THR A 381 16.91 4.57 3.70
N GLU A 382 16.72 4.99 4.94
CA GLU A 382 15.93 4.26 5.94
C GLU A 382 14.44 4.56 5.74
N ILE A 383 13.61 3.52 5.73
CA ILE A 383 12.15 3.62 5.63
C ILE A 383 11.55 3.12 6.93
N LYS A 384 10.71 3.94 7.54
CA LYS A 384 10.02 3.66 8.81
C LYS A 384 8.52 3.62 8.60
N ARG A 385 7.87 2.67 9.25
CA ARG A 385 6.40 2.71 9.42
C ARG A 385 6.06 3.80 10.41
N ILE A 386 5.06 4.59 10.09
CA ILE A 386 4.49 5.61 10.96
C ILE A 386 2.97 5.57 10.84
N ASP A 387 2.25 6.00 11.87
CA ASP A 387 0.81 6.12 11.76
C ASP A 387 0.40 7.33 10.88
N ARG A 388 -0.84 7.32 10.41
CA ARG A 388 -1.39 8.33 9.51
C ARG A 388 -1.37 9.74 10.13
N TYR A 389 -1.65 9.86 11.42
CA TYR A 389 -1.61 11.15 12.11
C TYR A 389 -0.19 11.68 12.26
N GLN A 390 0.79 10.79 12.50
CA GLN A 390 2.21 11.17 12.47
C GLN A 390 2.63 11.65 11.08
N ALA A 391 2.22 10.95 10.02
CA ALA A 391 2.50 11.35 8.65
C ALA A 391 1.94 12.74 8.32
N LEU A 392 0.66 12.98 8.64
CA LEU A 392 0.03 14.30 8.48
C LEU A 392 0.66 15.35 9.41
N GLY A 393 1.07 14.94 10.62
CA GLY A 393 1.78 15.81 11.56
C GLY A 393 3.09 16.37 11.00
N LEU A 394 3.83 15.59 10.22
CA LEU A 394 5.02 16.06 9.50
C LEU A 394 4.68 17.15 8.48
N ALA A 395 3.52 17.05 7.82
CA ALA A 395 3.04 18.07 6.89
C ALA A 395 2.66 19.39 7.59
N THR A 396 2.32 19.36 8.88
CA THR A 396 1.95 20.55 9.66
C THR A 396 3.14 21.29 10.27
N THR A 397 4.38 21.00 9.86
CA THR A 397 5.56 21.72 10.36
C THR A 397 5.52 23.17 9.93
N LEU A 398 5.46 24.08 10.91
CA LEU A 398 5.36 25.52 10.69
C LEU A 398 6.72 26.20 10.83
N LYS A 399 6.96 27.15 9.94
CA LYS A 399 8.08 28.09 10.02
C LYS A 399 7.56 29.52 10.05
N VAL A 400 8.03 30.27 11.03
CA VAL A 400 7.83 31.71 11.11
C VAL A 400 9.10 32.38 10.64
N ASN A 401 9.00 33.27 9.65
CA ASN A 401 10.16 33.94 9.05
C ASN A 401 10.70 35.13 9.84
N VAL A 402 10.08 35.48 10.95
CA VAL A 402 10.59 36.44 11.95
C VAL A 402 10.63 35.72 13.27
N GLY A 403 11.65 35.96 14.10
CA GLY A 403 11.82 35.29 15.38
C GLY A 403 10.53 35.20 16.23
N GLU A 404 10.58 34.57 17.39
CA GLU A 404 9.41 34.30 18.26
C GLU A 404 8.59 35.56 18.65
N LEU A 405 9.10 36.74 18.34
CA LEU A 405 8.49 38.04 18.68
C LEU A 405 8.10 38.80 17.41
N VAL A 406 6.84 39.17 17.34
CA VAL A 406 6.25 39.93 16.24
C VAL A 406 5.91 41.33 16.74
N VAL A 407 6.32 42.34 15.98
CA VAL A 407 6.03 43.75 16.31
C VAL A 407 4.66 44.15 15.79
N LEU A 408 3.95 44.92 16.59
CA LEU A 408 2.62 45.42 16.31
C LEU A 408 2.57 46.13 14.93
N GLY A 409 1.57 45.78 14.11
CA GLY A 409 1.36 46.40 12.80
C GLY A 409 2.21 45.86 11.65
N ASN A 410 3.19 44.98 11.92
CA ASN A 410 3.99 44.35 10.88
C ASN A 410 3.44 42.97 10.50
N PRO A 411 3.25 42.68 9.21
CA PRO A 411 2.83 41.34 8.77
C PRO A 411 3.94 40.32 9.02
N VAL A 412 3.51 39.11 9.33
CA VAL A 412 4.40 37.98 9.58
C VAL A 412 4.12 36.90 8.53
N ASN A 413 5.16 36.48 7.83
CA ASN A 413 5.05 35.34 6.93
C ASN A 413 5.17 34.02 7.71
N ILE A 414 4.17 33.17 7.57
CA ILE A 414 4.10 31.85 8.21
C ILE A 414 3.91 30.82 7.10
N SER A 415 4.80 29.82 7.06
CA SER A 415 4.80 28.78 6.04
C SER A 415 4.62 27.39 6.65
N ALA A 416 3.84 26.54 5.99
CA ALA A 416 3.80 25.10 6.20
C ALA A 416 5.02 24.48 5.51
N LEU A 417 6.16 24.50 6.17
CA LEU A 417 7.51 24.31 5.63
C LEU A 417 7.63 23.03 4.79
N ASN A 418 7.13 21.90 5.29
CA ASN A 418 7.34 20.59 4.68
C ASN A 418 6.45 20.33 3.46
N ILE A 419 5.49 21.18 3.19
CA ILE A 419 4.58 21.09 2.02
C ILE A 419 4.58 22.35 1.16
N ASP A 420 5.40 23.34 1.48
CA ASP A 420 5.50 24.60 0.74
C ASP A 420 6.56 24.49 -0.38
N PRO A 421 6.16 24.51 -1.67
CA PRO A 421 7.11 24.49 -2.78
C PRO A 421 8.07 25.70 -2.79
N GLU A 422 7.67 26.86 -2.27
CA GLU A 422 8.53 28.03 -2.15
C GLU A 422 9.63 27.82 -1.10
N ALA A 423 9.38 26.93 -0.13
CA ALA A 423 10.37 26.49 0.84
C ALA A 423 11.22 25.30 0.36
N GLY A 424 11.02 24.83 -0.87
CA GLY A 424 11.76 23.71 -1.47
C GLY A 424 11.14 22.33 -1.24
N ALA A 425 9.92 22.25 -0.72
CA ALA A 425 9.17 21.00 -0.62
C ALA A 425 8.46 20.65 -1.94
N SER A 426 8.02 19.40 -2.10
CA SER A 426 7.29 18.96 -3.30
C SER A 426 5.82 19.43 -3.34
N GLY A 427 5.29 19.86 -2.21
CA GLY A 427 3.86 19.99 -1.99
C GLY A 427 3.16 18.63 -1.80
N PHE A 428 1.94 18.66 -1.30
CA PHE A 428 1.06 17.50 -1.25
C PHE A 428 0.64 17.11 -2.67
N ARG A 429 0.83 15.85 -3.04
CA ARG A 429 0.45 15.36 -4.36
C ARG A 429 0.14 13.87 -4.35
N TRP A 430 -0.71 13.45 -5.25
CA TRP A 430 -0.85 12.04 -5.57
C TRP A 430 0.38 11.57 -6.37
N ASP A 431 1.03 10.54 -5.89
CA ASP A 431 2.17 9.92 -6.57
C ASP A 431 1.68 8.70 -7.36
N ASN A 432 1.71 8.80 -8.67
CA ASN A 432 1.23 7.73 -9.55
C ASN A 432 2.11 6.46 -9.50
N THR A 433 3.34 6.55 -9.02
CA THR A 433 4.23 5.39 -8.89
C THR A 433 3.85 4.54 -7.68
N SER A 434 3.66 5.19 -6.54
CA SER A 434 3.24 4.52 -5.30
C SER A 434 1.72 4.39 -5.15
N GLN A 435 0.92 5.03 -6.04
CA GLN A 435 -0.53 5.15 -5.93
C GLN A 435 -0.95 5.60 -4.52
N ALA A 436 -0.25 6.58 -3.99
CA ALA A 436 -0.46 7.11 -2.65
C ALA A 436 -0.28 8.63 -2.61
N LEU A 437 -0.89 9.26 -1.63
CA LEU A 437 -0.63 10.67 -1.35
C LEU A 437 0.77 10.81 -0.76
N SER A 438 1.58 11.74 -1.28
CA SER A 438 2.96 11.92 -0.84
C SER A 438 3.39 13.38 -0.80
N PHE A 439 4.43 13.64 -0.03
CA PHE A 439 5.18 14.89 -0.04
C PHE A 439 6.64 14.65 0.34
N SER A 440 7.52 15.50 -0.18
CA SER A 440 8.97 15.43 0.10
C SER A 440 9.49 16.81 0.49
N PHE A 441 10.45 16.83 1.40
CA PHE A 441 11.09 18.03 1.91
C PHE A 441 12.55 17.75 2.29
N ILE A 442 13.30 18.79 2.61
CA ILE A 442 14.71 18.67 2.97
C ILE A 442 14.89 19.15 4.42
N GLU A 443 15.44 18.28 5.25
CA GLU A 443 15.86 18.60 6.60
C GLU A 443 17.40 18.57 6.75
N ARG A 444 17.90 18.88 7.96
CA ARG A 444 19.34 18.84 8.25
C ARG A 444 19.99 17.48 7.95
N ARG A 445 19.23 16.39 8.06
CA ARG A 445 19.68 15.02 7.81
C ARG A 445 19.61 14.62 6.33
N GLY A 446 19.04 15.45 5.46
CA GLY A 446 18.91 15.18 4.04
C GLY A 446 17.47 15.12 3.56
N PRO A 447 17.25 14.57 2.35
CA PRO A 447 15.91 14.46 1.77
C PRO A 447 15.03 13.49 2.57
N GLN A 448 13.79 13.91 2.77
CA GLN A 448 12.72 13.18 3.43
C GLN A 448 11.58 12.97 2.45
N THR A 449 10.93 11.81 2.50
CA THR A 449 9.71 11.56 1.74
C THR A 449 8.70 10.83 2.62
N VAL A 450 7.48 11.30 2.60
CA VAL A 450 6.36 10.70 3.34
C VAL A 450 5.33 10.21 2.35
N TRP A 451 4.87 8.97 2.51
CA TRP A 451 3.71 8.41 1.82
C TRP A 451 2.62 8.14 2.85
N ILE A 452 1.43 8.65 2.59
CA ILE A 452 0.29 8.52 3.48
C ILE A 452 -0.61 7.40 2.99
N GLU A 453 -0.76 6.39 3.84
CA GLU A 453 -1.70 5.30 3.60
C GLU A 453 -3.10 5.73 4.04
N ASN A 454 -4.05 5.62 3.13
CA ASN A 454 -5.46 5.93 3.36
C ASN A 454 -6.35 4.97 2.54
N GLN A 455 -7.68 5.11 2.64
CA GLN A 455 -8.59 4.25 1.86
C GLN A 455 -8.34 4.31 0.34
N TYR A 456 -7.87 5.45 -0.18
CA TYR A 456 -7.63 5.59 -1.62
C TYR A 456 -6.44 4.75 -2.07
N SER A 457 -5.29 4.82 -1.38
CA SER A 457 -4.10 4.02 -1.71
C SER A 457 -4.35 2.52 -1.50
N LEU A 458 -5.07 2.15 -0.44
CA LEU A 458 -5.45 0.76 -0.19
C LEU A 458 -6.39 0.21 -1.26
N ALA A 459 -7.32 1.03 -1.80
CA ALA A 459 -8.16 0.63 -2.93
C ALA A 459 -7.32 0.23 -4.16
N TYR A 460 -6.26 0.97 -4.48
CA TYR A 460 -5.36 0.62 -5.57
C TYR A 460 -4.59 -0.68 -5.31
N LYS A 461 -4.15 -0.94 -4.07
CA LYS A 461 -3.49 -2.20 -3.70
C LYS A 461 -4.44 -3.39 -3.82
N LEU A 462 -5.68 -3.25 -3.36
CA LEU A 462 -6.69 -4.30 -3.48
C LEU A 462 -7.10 -4.55 -4.94
N ASP A 463 -7.24 -3.49 -5.75
CA ASP A 463 -7.49 -3.64 -7.18
C ASP A 463 -6.32 -4.31 -7.91
N PHE A 464 -5.09 -4.02 -7.50
CA PHE A 464 -3.90 -4.69 -7.99
C PHE A 464 -3.96 -6.19 -7.69
N ALA A 465 -4.22 -6.58 -6.44
CA ALA A 465 -4.38 -7.98 -6.04
C ALA A 465 -5.50 -8.67 -6.84
N ARG A 466 -6.62 -7.98 -7.07
CA ARG A 466 -7.73 -8.48 -7.88
C ARG A 466 -7.34 -8.68 -9.35
N ARG A 467 -6.63 -7.74 -9.97
CA ARG A 467 -6.18 -7.82 -11.38
C ARG A 467 -5.21 -8.96 -11.61
N PHE A 468 -4.33 -9.23 -10.68
CA PHE A 468 -3.40 -10.37 -10.74
C PHE A 468 -4.02 -11.69 -10.30
N ASP A 469 -5.31 -11.70 -9.92
CA ASP A 469 -6.02 -12.87 -9.47
C ASP A 469 -5.42 -13.52 -8.21
N ILE A 470 -4.86 -12.69 -7.33
CA ILE A 470 -4.31 -13.12 -6.03
C ILE A 470 -5.43 -13.67 -5.16
N GLY A 471 -5.21 -14.84 -4.55
CA GLY A 471 -6.23 -15.56 -3.77
C GLY A 471 -6.60 -14.92 -2.45
N GLY A 472 -5.72 -14.13 -1.84
CA GLY A 472 -5.99 -13.52 -0.55
C GLY A 472 -5.23 -12.23 -0.29
N ILE A 473 -5.66 -11.54 0.74
CA ILE A 473 -4.91 -10.46 1.37
C ILE A 473 -4.75 -10.76 2.85
N SER A 474 -3.60 -10.39 3.41
CA SER A 474 -3.28 -10.54 4.82
C SER A 474 -2.97 -9.16 5.38
N ILE A 475 -3.84 -8.64 6.26
CA ILE A 475 -3.66 -7.33 6.87
C ILE A 475 -2.68 -7.47 8.03
N ASN A 476 -1.55 -6.80 7.92
CA ASN A 476 -0.57 -6.70 9.00
C ASN A 476 -0.98 -5.60 9.99
N ASP A 477 -0.66 -5.78 11.28
CA ASP A 477 -1.10 -4.89 12.36
C ASP A 477 -2.64 -4.68 12.33
N ALA A 478 -3.36 -5.80 12.27
CA ALA A 478 -4.81 -5.83 12.11
C ALA A 478 -5.55 -5.59 13.43
N VAL A 479 -5.18 -4.51 14.14
CA VAL A 479 -5.78 -4.10 15.41
C VAL A 479 -6.67 -2.88 15.22
N GLU A 480 -7.64 -2.71 16.12
CA GLU A 480 -8.45 -1.49 16.15
C GLU A 480 -7.56 -0.29 16.51
N ASN A 481 -7.44 0.62 15.58
CA ASN A 481 -6.65 1.83 15.73
C ASN A 481 -7.29 2.98 14.94
N ALA A 482 -7.66 4.06 15.62
CA ALA A 482 -8.24 5.24 15.00
C ALA A 482 -7.36 5.91 13.93
N ALA A 483 -6.07 5.61 13.92
CA ALA A 483 -5.16 6.06 12.87
C ALA A 483 -5.23 5.21 11.59
N HIS A 484 -5.81 4.01 11.65
CA HIS A 484 -5.97 3.17 10.47
C HIS A 484 -7.14 3.67 9.60
N PRO A 485 -7.01 3.62 8.27
CA PRO A 485 -8.11 3.92 7.37
C PRO A 485 -9.20 2.84 7.49
N ASP A 486 -10.46 3.29 7.38
CA ASP A 486 -11.59 2.37 7.23
C ASP A 486 -11.59 1.78 5.81
N ILE A 487 -11.53 0.46 5.72
CA ILE A 487 -11.44 -0.28 4.45
C ILE A 487 -12.47 -1.41 4.33
N ASN A 488 -13.46 -1.46 5.22
CA ASN A 488 -14.41 -2.58 5.29
C ASN A 488 -15.18 -2.77 3.98
N ASP A 489 -15.67 -1.68 3.38
CA ASP A 489 -16.34 -1.75 2.07
C ASP A 489 -15.40 -2.24 0.97
N LEU A 490 -14.14 -1.81 0.97
CA LEU A 490 -13.12 -2.25 0.00
C LEU A 490 -12.80 -3.73 0.15
N ILE A 491 -12.69 -4.21 1.38
CA ILE A 491 -12.50 -5.63 1.68
C ILE A 491 -13.69 -6.45 1.19
N ALA A 492 -14.92 -6.00 1.47
CA ALA A 492 -16.13 -6.67 1.02
C ALA A 492 -16.18 -6.75 -0.53
N ASP A 493 -15.77 -5.70 -1.24
CA ASP A 493 -15.69 -5.70 -2.70
C ASP A 493 -14.60 -6.68 -3.20
N PHE A 494 -13.44 -6.72 -2.54
CA PHE A 494 -12.38 -7.67 -2.86
C PHE A 494 -12.85 -9.12 -2.67
N LEU A 495 -13.40 -9.46 -1.51
CA LEU A 495 -13.85 -10.82 -1.17
C LEU A 495 -14.94 -11.32 -2.12
N GLN A 496 -15.85 -10.43 -2.53
CA GLN A 496 -16.91 -10.75 -3.47
C GLN A 496 -16.46 -10.65 -4.94
N ASN A 497 -15.17 -10.41 -5.16
CA ASN A 497 -14.58 -10.23 -6.49
C ASN A 497 -15.30 -9.16 -7.34
N ARG A 498 -15.80 -8.12 -6.67
CA ARG A 498 -16.40 -6.96 -7.32
C ARG A 498 -15.31 -5.98 -7.78
N SER A 499 -15.68 -5.08 -8.69
CA SER A 499 -14.80 -3.98 -9.09
C SER A 499 -14.59 -3.04 -7.90
N ILE A 500 -13.34 -2.76 -7.58
CA ILE A 500 -12.98 -1.83 -6.52
C ILE A 500 -13.03 -0.41 -7.07
N PRO A 501 -13.76 0.52 -6.45
CA PRO A 501 -13.86 1.89 -6.93
C PRO A 501 -12.56 2.64 -6.71
N LEU A 502 -11.83 2.93 -7.79
CA LEU A 502 -10.60 3.71 -7.74
C LEU A 502 -10.94 5.19 -7.77
N LYS A 503 -10.68 5.88 -6.68
CA LYS A 503 -10.89 7.31 -6.55
C LYS A 503 -9.57 7.97 -6.16
N LEU A 504 -9.40 9.22 -6.54
CA LEU A 504 -8.32 10.06 -6.03
C LEU A 504 -8.85 10.89 -4.87
N PRO A 505 -8.00 11.21 -3.88
CA PRO A 505 -8.38 12.16 -2.84
C PRO A 505 -8.85 13.46 -3.48
N TYR A 506 -9.91 14.04 -2.95
CA TYR A 506 -10.50 15.23 -3.52
C TYR A 506 -9.55 16.43 -3.34
N GLY A 507 -9.22 17.11 -4.46
CA GLY A 507 -8.20 18.16 -4.52
C GLY A 507 -8.28 19.27 -3.48
N PRO A 508 -9.48 19.86 -3.16
CA PRO A 508 -9.60 20.88 -2.13
C PRO A 508 -9.18 20.41 -0.73
N TYR A 509 -9.45 19.15 -0.39
CA TYR A 509 -9.10 18.61 0.93
C TYR A 509 -7.59 18.38 1.12
N LEU A 510 -6.82 18.39 0.04
CA LEU A 510 -5.35 18.29 0.09
C LEU A 510 -4.66 19.65 0.27
N GLN A 511 -5.42 20.73 0.34
CA GLN A 511 -4.88 22.07 0.60
C GLN A 511 -4.83 22.32 2.11
N PRO A 512 -3.80 23.03 2.60
CA PRO A 512 -3.78 23.45 4.00
C PRO A 512 -4.92 24.42 4.26
N CYS A 513 -5.50 24.35 5.45
CA CYS A 513 -6.47 25.32 5.93
C CYS A 513 -5.86 26.17 7.04
N TRP A 514 -5.92 27.49 6.91
CA TRP A 514 -5.43 28.42 7.90
C TRP A 514 -6.60 29.03 8.65
N GLN A 515 -6.58 28.94 9.97
CA GLN A 515 -7.54 29.57 10.84
C GLN A 515 -6.82 30.57 11.74
N VAL A 516 -7.18 31.84 11.63
CA VAL A 516 -6.64 32.93 12.45
C VAL A 516 -7.79 33.55 13.22
N PRO A 517 -8.08 33.08 14.45
CA PRO A 517 -9.18 33.57 15.25
C PRO A 517 -9.06 35.09 15.54
N GLN A 518 -7.85 35.59 15.46
CA GLN A 518 -7.53 36.99 15.72
C GLN A 518 -6.47 37.50 14.73
N GLY A 519 -6.57 38.75 14.33
CA GLY A 519 -5.80 39.29 13.22
C GLY A 519 -6.45 39.02 11.88
N SER A 520 -5.67 39.10 10.80
CA SER A 520 -6.16 38.87 9.44
C SER A 520 -5.08 38.27 8.54
N ILE A 521 -5.52 37.62 7.45
CA ILE A 521 -4.66 37.19 6.36
C ILE A 521 -5.05 38.03 5.14
N GLY A 522 -4.33 39.14 4.93
CA GLY A 522 -4.80 40.18 4.02
C GLY A 522 -6.14 40.76 4.51
N ASP A 523 -7.17 40.68 3.65
CA ASP A 523 -8.52 41.19 3.97
C ASP A 523 -9.45 40.15 4.60
N ILE A 524 -8.96 38.91 4.86
CA ILE A 524 -9.75 37.78 5.36
C ILE A 524 -9.19 37.26 6.68
N THR A 525 -10.04 36.60 7.45
CA THR A 525 -9.66 36.03 8.76
C THR A 525 -9.45 34.51 8.71
N ASN A 526 -10.05 33.85 7.74
CA ASN A 526 -9.91 32.38 7.57
C ASN A 526 -9.76 32.06 6.10
N ILE A 527 -8.78 31.19 5.80
CA ILE A 527 -8.61 30.57 4.50
C ILE A 527 -8.78 29.06 4.72
N CYS A 528 -10.01 28.59 4.62
CA CYS A 528 -10.34 27.17 4.62
C CYS A 528 -11.17 26.87 3.39
N TRP A 529 -11.04 25.65 2.93
CA TRP A 529 -11.56 25.11 1.69
C TRP A 529 -12.88 25.71 1.20
N SER A 530 -12.79 26.41 0.08
CA SER A 530 -13.92 26.59 -0.81
C SER A 530 -13.66 25.71 -2.04
N PRO A 531 -14.65 24.98 -2.56
CA PRO A 531 -14.47 24.18 -3.77
C PRO A 531 -13.95 25.03 -4.93
N GLY A 532 -12.76 24.71 -5.43
CA GLY A 532 -12.11 25.42 -6.52
C GLY A 532 -11.05 26.46 -6.11
N ASP A 533 -10.92 26.80 -4.84
CA ASP A 533 -9.91 27.73 -4.38
C ASP A 533 -8.59 27.01 -4.04
N ILE A 534 -7.48 27.63 -4.40
CA ILE A 534 -6.15 27.17 -4.01
C ILE A 534 -5.77 27.90 -2.72
N THR A 535 -5.73 27.16 -1.61
CA THR A 535 -5.27 27.68 -0.34
C THR A 535 -3.74 27.78 -0.33
N PRO A 536 -3.13 28.92 -0.01
CA PRO A 536 -1.69 29.07 0.00
C PRO A 536 -1.03 28.23 1.10
N ARG A 537 0.19 27.71 0.83
CA ARG A 537 1.02 26.99 1.82
C ARG A 537 1.72 27.95 2.77
N SER A 538 1.82 29.22 2.42
CA SER A 538 2.30 30.30 3.28
C SER A 538 1.31 31.46 3.30
N ILE A 539 1.23 32.13 4.43
CA ILE A 539 0.35 33.27 4.66
C ILE A 539 1.12 34.44 5.21
N ASN A 540 0.66 35.65 4.91
CA ASN A 540 1.07 36.86 5.61
C ASN A 540 -0.02 37.22 6.64
N TRP A 541 0.25 36.88 7.89
CA TRP A 541 -0.66 37.18 8.99
C TRP A 541 -0.39 38.58 9.53
N PHE A 542 -1.43 39.39 9.63
CA PHE A 542 -1.42 40.71 10.23
C PHE A 542 -1.93 40.60 11.66
N PRO A 543 -1.09 40.88 12.67
CA PRO A 543 -1.50 40.78 14.06
C PRO A 543 -2.57 41.85 14.39
N PRO A 544 -3.42 41.59 15.41
CA PRO A 544 -4.33 42.58 15.94
C PRO A 544 -3.57 43.79 16.47
N ALA A 545 -4.25 44.94 16.58
CA ALA A 545 -3.69 46.21 17.07
C ALA A 545 -3.43 46.22 18.61
N GLN A 546 -3.21 45.05 19.20
CA GLN A 546 -2.92 44.86 20.62
C GLN A 546 -1.77 43.86 20.78
N TYR A 547 -0.92 44.12 21.79
CA TYR A 547 0.11 43.13 22.15
C TYR A 547 -0.53 41.97 22.93
N GLY A 548 0.01 40.77 22.74
CA GLY A 548 -0.52 39.56 23.35
C GLY A 548 0.05 38.27 22.75
N LEU A 549 -0.49 37.14 23.20
CA LEU A 549 -0.25 35.83 22.62
C LEU A 549 -1.46 35.48 21.75
N TYR A 550 -1.19 35.18 20.49
CA TYR A 550 -2.23 34.84 19.51
C TYR A 550 -2.00 33.41 18.96
N GLU A 551 -3.06 32.69 18.70
CA GLU A 551 -3.00 31.37 18.10
C GLU A 551 -3.38 31.43 16.63
N ILE A 552 -2.61 30.66 15.83
CA ILE A 552 -2.86 30.42 14.41
C ILE A 552 -2.90 28.94 14.22
N ASP A 553 -3.95 28.42 13.59
CA ASP A 553 -4.11 27.01 13.32
C ASP A 553 -3.81 26.70 11.85
N LEU A 554 -2.97 25.70 11.62
CA LEU A 554 -2.81 25.03 10.34
C LEU A 554 -3.51 23.68 10.41
N ILE A 555 -4.40 23.42 9.48
CA ILE A 555 -5.11 22.15 9.33
C ILE A 555 -4.71 21.54 8.00
N VAL A 556 -4.32 20.27 8.02
CA VAL A 556 -3.95 19.47 6.84
C VAL A 556 -4.77 18.20 6.81
N SER A 557 -5.18 17.77 5.63
CA SER A 557 -5.99 16.57 5.42
C SER A 557 -5.39 15.69 4.32
N ASP A 558 -5.61 14.39 4.41
CA ASP A 558 -5.34 13.43 3.34
C ASP A 558 -6.58 13.13 2.46
N GLY A 559 -7.65 13.88 2.67
CA GLY A 559 -8.96 13.67 2.03
C GLY A 559 -9.92 12.83 2.84
N GLU A 560 -9.48 12.27 3.96
CA GLU A 560 -10.26 11.39 4.85
C GLU A 560 -10.25 11.91 6.29
N VAL A 561 -9.06 12.20 6.83
CA VAL A 561 -8.90 12.76 8.17
C VAL A 561 -8.15 14.09 8.16
N PHE A 562 -8.25 14.79 9.28
CA PHE A 562 -7.64 16.12 9.45
C PHE A 562 -6.70 16.12 10.66
N VAL A 563 -5.55 16.76 10.50
CA VAL A 563 -4.63 17.07 11.60
C VAL A 563 -4.44 18.58 11.69
N SER A 564 -4.52 19.13 12.89
CA SER A 564 -4.28 20.54 13.12
C SER A 564 -3.03 20.79 13.97
N LYS A 565 -2.33 21.87 13.67
CA LYS A 565 -1.18 22.36 14.43
C LYS A 565 -1.40 23.80 14.84
N LYS A 566 -1.38 24.06 16.14
CA LYS A 566 -1.46 25.41 16.70
C LYS A 566 -0.08 26.03 16.83
N LEU A 567 0.04 27.25 16.35
CA LEU A 567 1.21 28.10 16.51
C LEU A 567 0.86 29.28 17.41
N GLY A 568 1.51 29.40 18.57
CA GLY A 568 1.43 30.60 19.41
C GLY A 568 2.39 31.67 18.91
N VAL A 569 1.88 32.83 18.54
CA VAL A 569 2.67 34.00 18.11
C VAL A 569 2.55 35.12 19.14
N ARG A 570 3.69 35.54 19.69
CA ARG A 570 3.71 36.66 20.65
C ARG A 570 3.92 37.99 19.94
N VAL A 571 2.94 38.87 20.04
CA VAL A 571 3.00 40.24 19.52
C VAL A 571 3.48 41.18 20.62
N VAL A 572 4.51 41.95 20.34
CA VAL A 572 5.11 42.91 21.26
C VAL A 572 5.08 44.33 20.68
N ASP A 573 5.24 45.32 21.52
CA ASP A 573 5.21 46.75 21.12
C ASP A 573 6.47 47.10 20.34
N GLU A 574 7.62 46.67 20.85
CA GLU A 574 8.93 46.83 20.21
C GLU A 574 9.76 45.55 20.38
N LEU A 575 10.62 45.25 19.43
CA LEU A 575 11.60 44.20 19.62
C LEU A 575 12.56 44.56 20.75
N PRO A 576 12.90 43.66 21.66
CA PRO A 576 13.88 43.92 22.69
C PRO A 576 15.20 44.33 22.02
N ASP A 577 15.77 45.42 22.44
CA ASP A 577 17.08 45.87 21.96
C ASP A 577 18.17 44.85 22.41
N LEU A 578 18.55 43.99 21.49
CA LEU A 578 19.60 43.00 21.75
C LEU A 578 20.98 43.60 21.93
N SER A 579 21.15 44.92 21.65
CA SER A 579 22.37 45.68 21.92
C SER A 579 22.38 46.28 23.34
N ALA A 580 21.24 46.31 24.02
CA ALA A 580 21.19 46.69 25.41
C ALA A 580 21.93 45.65 26.27
N PRO A 581 22.82 46.05 27.18
CA PRO A 581 23.45 45.12 28.09
C PRO A 581 22.36 44.36 28.82
N ALA A 582 22.53 43.03 28.88
CA ALA A 582 21.58 42.17 29.56
C ALA A 582 21.28 42.76 30.95
N PRO A 583 20.00 42.92 31.35
CA PRO A 583 19.66 43.43 32.66
C PRO A 583 20.49 42.61 33.66
N GLU A 584 21.21 43.34 34.55
CA GLU A 584 22.02 42.70 35.59
C GLU A 584 21.15 41.60 36.23
N THR A 585 21.57 40.39 36.03
CA THR A 585 20.86 39.24 36.62
C THR A 585 20.90 39.47 38.12
N ILE A 586 19.73 39.82 38.70
CA ILE A 586 19.54 39.76 40.13
C ILE A 586 20.06 38.39 40.53
N PRO A 587 21.10 38.30 41.40
CA PRO A 587 21.67 37.03 41.73
C PRO A 587 20.57 36.12 42.22
N THR A 588 20.32 35.09 41.48
CA THR A 588 19.36 34.05 41.87
C THR A 588 19.76 33.61 43.28
N PRO A 589 18.87 33.68 44.26
CA PRO A 589 19.23 33.25 45.61
C PRO A 589 19.81 31.83 45.52
N THR A 590 21.02 31.68 46.03
CA THR A 590 21.72 30.39 46.09
C THR A 590 20.77 29.37 46.63
N PRO A 591 20.48 28.28 45.90
CA PRO A 591 19.54 27.27 46.40
C PRO A 591 19.99 26.82 47.76
N THR A 592 19.13 26.92 48.75
CA THR A 592 19.34 26.39 50.08
C THR A 592 19.69 24.91 49.91
N PRO A 593 20.82 24.43 50.49
CA PRO A 593 21.20 23.04 50.32
C PRO A 593 20.05 22.12 50.72
N THR A 594 19.59 21.30 49.79
CA THR A 594 18.58 20.27 50.03
C THR A 594 19.09 19.38 51.15
N PRO A 595 18.33 19.16 52.23
CA PRO A 595 18.75 18.31 53.31
C PRO A 595 19.12 16.92 52.77
N THR A 596 20.33 16.46 53.09
CA THR A 596 20.82 15.13 52.74
C THR A 596 19.78 14.10 53.17
N PRO A 597 19.32 13.21 52.30
CA PRO A 597 18.33 12.19 52.70
C PRO A 597 18.91 11.34 53.83
N THR A 598 18.17 11.21 54.90
CA THR A 598 18.47 10.35 56.03
C THR A 598 18.62 8.91 55.50
N PRO A 599 19.71 8.20 55.80
CA PRO A 599 19.88 6.83 55.30
C PRO A 599 18.71 5.96 55.75
N THR A 600 18.10 5.32 54.78
CA THR A 600 17.04 4.34 54.99
C THR A 600 17.58 3.22 55.88
N PRO A 601 16.91 2.82 56.99
CA PRO A 601 17.41 1.75 57.83
C PRO A 601 17.52 0.45 57.02
N THR A 602 18.66 -0.19 57.12
CA THR A 602 18.95 -1.50 56.52
C THR A 602 17.91 -2.52 57.03
N PRO A 603 17.25 -3.27 56.15
CA PRO A 603 16.31 -4.27 56.60
C PRO A 603 17.00 -5.31 57.48
N THR A 604 16.42 -5.57 58.63
CA THR A 604 16.88 -6.61 59.57
C THR A 604 16.75 -7.98 58.88
N PRO A 605 17.81 -8.83 58.91
CA PRO A 605 17.74 -10.14 58.27
C PRO A 605 16.65 -10.98 58.91
N THR A 606 15.78 -11.54 58.05
CA THR A 606 14.72 -12.49 58.45
C THR A 606 15.38 -13.73 59.05
N PRO A 607 14.97 -14.21 60.25
CA PRO A 607 15.54 -15.40 60.84
C PRO A 607 15.29 -16.63 59.95
N THR A 608 16.35 -17.38 59.69
CA THR A 608 16.31 -18.66 58.99
C THR A 608 15.45 -19.66 59.78
N PRO A 609 14.47 -20.37 59.19
CA PRO A 609 13.72 -21.38 59.91
C PRO A 609 14.61 -22.53 60.36
N THR A 610 14.53 -22.86 61.62
CA THR A 610 15.22 -24.00 62.22
C THR A 610 14.56 -25.29 61.71
N PRO A 611 15.29 -26.30 61.24
CA PRO A 611 14.73 -27.58 60.90
C PRO A 611 14.15 -28.27 62.14
N THR A 612 12.91 -28.69 62.04
CA THR A 612 12.22 -29.50 63.07
C THR A 612 12.66 -30.97 62.94
N PRO A 613 12.89 -31.69 64.00
CA PRO A 613 13.41 -33.05 64.01
C PRO A 613 12.44 -34.11 63.42
#